data_63a2f29913a4ae2917baf7e2dd3eca67
#
_entry.id   63a2f29913a4ae2917baf7e2dd3eca67
#
_cell.length_a   1.000
_cell.length_b   1.000
_cell.length_c   1.000
_cell.angle_alpha   90.00
_cell.angle_beta   90.00
_cell.angle_gamma   90.00
#
_symmetry.space_group_name_H-M   'P 1'
#
loop_
_entity.id
_entity.type
_entity.pdbx_description
1 polymer ?
#
loop_
_entity_poly.entity_id
_entity_poly.type
_entity_poly.pdbx_seq_one_letter_code
_entity_poly.pdbx_strand_id
1 'polypeptide(L)'
;MFFRKPHAYKLLSAIIARRLHLELADIFPDSQAGFRPARGTRDNICILKWTIKMILRERRTAVITFIDYKAAFDTESQLFLDEALSTAGVSVKVRRVIQAVFQAASGCVRIGSETSEEFNISRGVLQGDIFSPVAFIAGLWRIFATHDSPNAGITLGSDPHSVHVSSLEYADDAGLVDEDTSIASARISSIAKGSREDAAMVISIPKTKTMHVHPTVKVSNTTDEEIEGLKLKHKCPGCGRAFVNLHGMRVHYGKWCNGDPNSHSRKGSLADKAVQHSKRKAAESKLDNVYIEDQKIDNVHSFVYLGGKQQCDGDDVAEVKYRMDIAQAEFSALWRFWQDRRLPVSMNLRMYRLAVCTTFTHATESWELTETVRKKINGFNSRCLHVITGKPHRETATNPTYNLVLDIRRRRLRYLGHLLRMDPSRLVRRTLLAYIYGGEHIPEGSLLQDCPELPLELLVEMAMDRPKWERFARKTL
;
A
#
# COMPACT_ATOMS: atom_id res chain seq x y z
N MET A 1 4.68 -24.43 -11.54
CA MET A 1 4.46 -25.01 -12.89
C MET A 1 5.08 -24.07 -13.92
N PHE A 2 6.12 -24.48 -14.68
CA PHE A 2 6.75 -23.61 -15.67
C PHE A 2 6.42 -24.13 -17.08
N PHE A 3 5.63 -23.37 -17.82
CA PHE A 3 5.35 -23.69 -19.23
C PHE A 3 6.47 -23.14 -20.12
N ARG A 4 7.24 -23.98 -20.80
CA ARG A 4 8.10 -23.57 -21.92
C ARG A 4 7.21 -23.33 -23.15
N LYS A 5 6.76 -22.10 -23.33
CA LYS A 5 5.94 -21.72 -24.49
C LYS A 5 6.85 -21.45 -25.71
N PRO A 6 6.52 -21.97 -26.89
CA PRO A 6 7.25 -21.67 -28.14
C PRO A 6 7.29 -20.17 -28.44
N HIS A 7 8.33 -19.69 -29.11
CA HIS A 7 8.46 -18.26 -29.44
C HIS A 7 7.30 -17.75 -30.28
N ALA A 8 6.81 -18.55 -31.23
CA ALA A 8 5.64 -18.23 -32.04
C ALA A 8 4.38 -17.99 -31.21
N TYR A 9 4.16 -18.83 -30.17
CA TYR A 9 3.06 -18.63 -29.22
C TYR A 9 3.19 -17.34 -28.43
N LYS A 10 4.40 -17.01 -27.95
CA LYS A 10 4.62 -15.74 -27.22
C LYS A 10 4.31 -14.52 -28.09
N LEU A 11 4.63 -14.59 -29.39
CA LEU A 11 4.30 -13.53 -30.33
C LEU A 11 2.78 -13.42 -30.53
N LEU A 12 2.07 -14.54 -30.70
CA LEU A 12 0.60 -14.57 -30.77
C LEU A 12 -0.03 -13.97 -29.50
N SER A 13 0.42 -14.41 -28.32
CA SER A 13 -0.05 -13.91 -27.04
C SER A 13 0.18 -12.40 -26.89
N ALA A 14 1.33 -11.88 -27.33
CA ALA A 14 1.61 -10.44 -27.32
C ALA A 14 0.69 -9.65 -28.28
N ILE A 15 0.35 -10.21 -29.45
CA ILE A 15 -0.61 -9.59 -30.39
C ILE A 15 -2.01 -9.55 -29.76
N ILE A 16 -2.46 -10.64 -29.12
CA ILE A 16 -3.75 -10.70 -28.41
C ILE A 16 -3.77 -9.67 -27.30
N ALA A 17 -2.74 -9.63 -26.43
CA ALA A 17 -2.64 -8.67 -25.34
C ALA A 17 -2.73 -7.22 -25.83
N ARG A 18 -2.03 -6.88 -26.92
CA ARG A 18 -2.08 -5.54 -27.52
C ARG A 18 -3.48 -5.19 -28.01
N ARG A 19 -4.19 -6.13 -28.64
CA ARG A 19 -5.57 -5.92 -29.10
C ARG A 19 -6.53 -5.74 -27.93
N LEU A 20 -6.43 -6.59 -26.90
CA LEU A 20 -7.22 -6.44 -25.69
C LEU A 20 -7.00 -5.08 -25.02
N HIS A 21 -5.76 -4.62 -24.91
CA HIS A 21 -5.47 -3.29 -24.37
C HIS A 21 -6.11 -2.16 -25.16
N LEU A 22 -6.21 -2.27 -26.48
CA LEU A 22 -6.85 -1.26 -27.32
C LEU A 22 -8.38 -1.33 -27.21
N GLU A 23 -8.97 -2.53 -27.23
CA GLU A 23 -10.42 -2.72 -27.17
C GLU A 23 -11.01 -2.46 -25.77
N LEU A 24 -10.20 -2.64 -24.71
CA LEU A 24 -10.60 -2.45 -23.31
C LEU A 24 -10.12 -1.13 -22.68
N ALA A 25 -9.52 -0.24 -23.47
CA ALA A 25 -8.87 0.97 -22.94
C ALA A 25 -9.80 1.83 -22.07
N ASP A 26 -11.05 2.00 -22.52
CA ASP A 26 -12.06 2.88 -21.92
C ASP A 26 -13.06 2.13 -21.01
N ILE A 27 -12.93 0.79 -20.92
CA ILE A 27 -13.86 -0.05 -20.15
C ILE A 27 -13.47 -0.08 -18.66
N PHE A 28 -12.19 -0.20 -18.38
CA PHE A 28 -11.73 -0.33 -17.00
C PHE A 28 -11.82 0.98 -16.23
N PRO A 29 -12.39 0.98 -15.02
CA PRO A 29 -12.43 2.16 -14.16
C PRO A 29 -11.02 2.61 -13.79
N ASP A 30 -10.88 3.87 -13.39
CA ASP A 30 -9.58 4.44 -13.03
C ASP A 30 -9.00 3.82 -11.74
N SER A 31 -9.85 3.21 -10.92
CA SER A 31 -9.49 2.44 -9.72
C SER A 31 -8.69 1.17 -10.02
N GLN A 32 -8.92 0.52 -11.19
CA GLN A 32 -8.15 -0.66 -11.60
C GLN A 32 -6.81 -0.24 -12.21
N ALA A 33 -5.72 -0.48 -11.48
CA ALA A 33 -4.36 -0.15 -11.91
C ALA A 33 -3.55 -1.38 -12.38
N GLY A 34 -4.00 -2.60 -12.07
CA GLY A 34 -3.31 -3.83 -12.41
C GLY A 34 -3.26 -4.07 -13.94
N PHE A 35 -2.10 -4.46 -14.44
CA PHE A 35 -1.86 -4.86 -15.83
C PHE A 35 -2.28 -3.83 -16.89
N ARG A 36 -2.44 -2.58 -16.54
CA ARG A 36 -2.80 -1.48 -17.44
C ARG A 36 -1.60 -0.60 -17.77
N PRO A 37 -1.44 -0.14 -19.02
CA PRO A 37 -0.38 0.79 -19.41
C PRO A 37 -0.41 2.09 -18.58
N ALA A 38 0.77 2.60 -18.21
CA ALA A 38 0.95 3.84 -17.47
C ALA A 38 0.23 3.89 -16.10
N ARG A 39 0.00 2.74 -15.48
CA ARG A 39 -0.54 2.58 -14.11
C ARG A 39 0.37 1.67 -13.30
N GLY A 40 0.38 1.83 -11.98
CA GLY A 40 1.24 1.02 -11.12
C GLY A 40 0.75 0.94 -9.68
N THR A 41 1.31 0.00 -8.92
CA THR A 41 1.01 -0.19 -7.49
C THR A 41 1.16 1.08 -6.68
N ARG A 42 2.12 1.93 -7.04
CA ARG A 42 2.38 3.21 -6.37
C ARG A 42 1.17 4.13 -6.39
N ASP A 43 0.42 4.18 -7.51
CA ASP A 43 -0.73 5.05 -7.63
C ASP A 43 -1.81 4.65 -6.62
N ASN A 44 -2.16 3.37 -6.53
CA ASN A 44 -3.15 2.87 -5.57
C ASN A 44 -2.68 3.01 -4.12
N ILE A 45 -1.40 2.77 -3.84
CA ILE A 45 -0.83 3.00 -2.49
C ILE A 45 -0.97 4.47 -2.10
N CYS A 46 -0.68 5.41 -3.02
CA CYS A 46 -0.82 6.84 -2.76
C CYS A 46 -2.28 7.24 -2.54
N ILE A 47 -3.19 6.78 -3.41
CA ILE A 47 -4.63 7.06 -3.27
C ILE A 47 -5.11 6.58 -1.90
N LEU A 48 -4.87 5.32 -1.55
CA LEU A 48 -5.31 4.75 -0.28
C LEU A 48 -4.79 5.55 0.92
N LYS A 49 -3.50 5.87 0.92
CA LYS A 49 -2.87 6.62 2.00
C LYS A 49 -3.44 8.03 2.14
N TRP A 50 -3.60 8.76 1.04
CA TRP A 50 -4.20 10.09 1.07
C TRP A 50 -5.67 10.05 1.46
N THR A 51 -6.42 9.03 1.02
CA THR A 51 -7.81 8.79 1.45
C THR A 51 -7.90 8.62 2.96
N ILE A 52 -7.09 7.75 3.56
CA ILE A 52 -7.03 7.56 5.02
C ILE A 52 -6.75 8.90 5.73
N LYS A 53 -5.77 9.66 5.25
CA LYS A 53 -5.39 10.94 5.86
C LYS A 53 -6.48 12.00 5.71
N MET A 54 -7.21 12.03 4.59
CA MET A 54 -8.35 12.94 4.40
C MET A 54 -9.50 12.58 5.33
N ILE A 55 -9.86 11.28 5.45
CA ILE A 55 -10.89 10.80 6.40
C ILE A 55 -10.58 11.29 7.82
N LEU A 56 -9.33 11.11 8.25
CA LEU A 56 -8.89 11.53 9.59
C LEU A 56 -8.90 13.05 9.78
N ARG A 57 -8.49 13.80 8.76
CA ARG A 57 -8.47 15.27 8.77
C ARG A 57 -9.88 15.85 8.83
N GLU A 58 -10.80 15.28 8.08
CA GLU A 58 -12.22 15.69 8.04
C GLU A 58 -13.02 15.15 9.23
N ARG A 59 -12.36 14.42 10.16
CA ARG A 59 -12.99 13.81 11.34
C ARG A 59 -14.14 12.88 11.00
N ARG A 60 -14.05 12.20 9.85
CA ARG A 60 -14.99 11.19 9.40
C ARG A 60 -14.54 9.80 9.79
N THR A 61 -15.44 8.85 9.69
CA THR A 61 -15.17 7.42 9.85
C THR A 61 -15.28 6.73 8.49
N ALA A 62 -14.53 5.65 8.29
CA ALA A 62 -14.67 4.77 7.14
C ALA A 62 -14.19 3.36 7.48
N VAL A 63 -14.65 2.41 6.68
CA VAL A 63 -14.21 1.02 6.71
C VAL A 63 -13.52 0.70 5.40
N ILE A 64 -12.32 0.14 5.48
CA ILE A 64 -11.58 -0.32 4.30
C ILE A 64 -11.52 -1.84 4.34
N THR A 65 -12.09 -2.51 3.32
CA THR A 65 -12.11 -3.97 3.21
C THR A 65 -11.10 -4.40 2.14
N PHE A 66 -10.06 -5.13 2.54
CA PHE A 66 -9.06 -5.70 1.63
C PHE A 66 -9.45 -7.13 1.26
N ILE A 67 -9.75 -7.34 -0.01
CA ILE A 67 -10.20 -8.63 -0.56
C ILE A 67 -8.99 -9.47 -0.99
N ASP A 68 -9.01 -10.76 -0.66
CA ASP A 68 -8.06 -11.76 -1.15
C ASP A 68 -8.85 -12.93 -1.76
N TYR A 69 -8.57 -13.28 -2.99
CA TYR A 69 -9.19 -14.43 -3.66
C TYR A 69 -8.37 -15.71 -3.48
N LYS A 70 -9.02 -16.86 -3.44
CA LYS A 70 -8.36 -18.16 -3.43
C LYS A 70 -7.93 -18.54 -4.85
N ALA A 71 -6.61 -18.49 -5.13
CA ALA A 71 -6.06 -18.89 -6.43
C ALA A 71 -6.81 -18.27 -7.63
N ALA A 72 -7.07 -16.97 -7.60
CA ALA A 72 -7.93 -16.25 -8.54
C ALA A 72 -7.63 -16.59 -10.01
N PHE A 73 -6.36 -16.51 -10.42
CA PHE A 73 -5.91 -16.80 -11.77
C PHE A 73 -6.14 -18.26 -12.23
N ASP A 74 -6.24 -19.19 -11.29
CA ASP A 74 -6.37 -20.62 -11.59
C ASP A 74 -7.85 -21.09 -11.53
N THR A 75 -8.77 -20.28 -10.96
CA THR A 75 -10.15 -20.71 -10.67
C THR A 75 -11.21 -20.05 -11.53
N GLU A 76 -10.92 -18.90 -12.13
CA GLU A 76 -11.87 -18.16 -12.95
C GLU A 76 -12.47 -19.01 -14.06
N SER A 77 -13.80 -18.96 -14.23
CA SER A 77 -14.49 -19.67 -15.30
C SER A 77 -14.14 -19.10 -16.68
N GLN A 78 -13.66 -19.93 -17.60
CA GLN A 78 -13.34 -19.50 -18.96
C GLN A 78 -14.59 -19.10 -19.76
N LEU A 79 -15.77 -19.68 -19.44
CA LEU A 79 -17.04 -19.25 -20.01
C LEU A 79 -17.41 -17.85 -19.55
N PHE A 80 -17.36 -17.61 -18.24
CA PHE A 80 -17.61 -16.29 -17.66
C PHE A 80 -16.62 -15.23 -18.24
N LEU A 81 -15.36 -15.60 -18.41
CA LEU A 81 -14.36 -14.73 -19.01
C LEU A 81 -14.72 -14.34 -20.45
N ASP A 82 -15.20 -15.29 -21.27
CA ASP A 82 -15.66 -14.97 -22.63
C ASP A 82 -16.89 -14.05 -22.62
N GLU A 83 -17.83 -14.28 -21.71
CA GLU A 83 -18.98 -13.39 -21.51
C GLU A 83 -18.55 -11.99 -21.04
N ALA A 84 -17.58 -11.88 -20.13
CA ALA A 84 -17.02 -10.60 -19.67
C ALA A 84 -16.39 -9.83 -20.83
N LEU A 85 -15.56 -10.50 -21.64
CA LEU A 85 -14.96 -9.91 -22.84
C LEU A 85 -16.01 -9.50 -23.88
N SER A 86 -17.09 -10.29 -24.02
CA SER A 86 -18.22 -9.96 -24.90
C SER A 86 -18.94 -8.70 -24.44
N THR A 87 -19.26 -8.63 -23.15
CA THR A 87 -19.92 -7.47 -22.53
C THR A 87 -19.06 -6.21 -22.62
N ALA A 88 -17.76 -6.35 -22.49
CA ALA A 88 -16.79 -5.28 -22.66
C ALA A 88 -16.59 -4.84 -24.13
N GLY A 89 -17.30 -5.46 -25.09
CA GLY A 89 -17.24 -5.09 -26.50
C GLY A 89 -16.04 -5.64 -27.25
N VAL A 90 -15.33 -6.63 -26.70
CA VAL A 90 -14.18 -7.25 -27.40
C VAL A 90 -14.68 -7.99 -28.64
N SER A 91 -14.01 -7.73 -29.75
CA SER A 91 -14.39 -8.27 -31.05
C SER A 91 -14.45 -9.81 -31.06
N VAL A 92 -15.45 -10.38 -31.77
CA VAL A 92 -15.67 -11.81 -31.86
C VAL A 92 -14.41 -12.54 -32.40
N LYS A 93 -13.66 -11.89 -33.27
CA LYS A 93 -12.41 -12.46 -33.81
C LYS A 93 -11.36 -12.66 -32.73
N VAL A 94 -11.16 -11.69 -31.85
CA VAL A 94 -10.19 -11.80 -30.74
C VAL A 94 -10.65 -12.84 -29.73
N ARG A 95 -11.95 -12.84 -29.38
CA ARG A 95 -12.53 -13.82 -28.44
C ARG A 95 -12.39 -15.26 -28.94
N ARG A 96 -12.69 -15.53 -30.22
CA ARG A 96 -12.50 -16.86 -30.80
C ARG A 96 -11.05 -17.35 -30.73
N VAL A 97 -10.08 -16.44 -30.93
CA VAL A 97 -8.67 -16.81 -30.81
C VAL A 97 -8.32 -17.16 -29.36
N ILE A 98 -8.82 -16.38 -28.37
CA ILE A 98 -8.63 -16.66 -26.95
C ILE A 98 -9.25 -18.01 -26.57
N GLN A 99 -10.48 -18.28 -27.00
CA GLN A 99 -11.15 -19.56 -26.79
C GLN A 99 -10.34 -20.73 -27.37
N ALA A 100 -9.84 -20.61 -28.61
CA ALA A 100 -9.01 -21.63 -29.22
C ALA A 100 -7.71 -21.90 -28.43
N VAL A 101 -7.10 -20.83 -27.85
CA VAL A 101 -5.92 -20.97 -26.97
C VAL A 101 -6.27 -21.73 -25.70
N PHE A 102 -7.40 -21.42 -25.07
CA PHE A 102 -7.82 -22.12 -23.84
C PHE A 102 -8.19 -23.58 -24.11
N GLN A 103 -8.88 -23.87 -25.21
CA GLN A 103 -9.24 -25.24 -25.58
C GLN A 103 -8.02 -26.11 -25.93
N ALA A 104 -6.95 -25.51 -26.46
CA ALA A 104 -5.71 -26.20 -26.77
C ALA A 104 -4.74 -26.25 -25.55
N ALA A 105 -5.12 -25.68 -24.41
CA ALA A 105 -4.25 -25.60 -23.24
C ALA A 105 -4.23 -26.93 -22.48
N SER A 106 -3.06 -27.54 -22.41
CA SER A 106 -2.80 -28.73 -21.58
C SER A 106 -1.65 -28.49 -20.63
N GLY A 107 -1.58 -29.28 -19.59
CA GLY A 107 -0.53 -29.24 -18.60
C GLY A 107 -0.07 -30.62 -18.15
N CYS A 108 1.15 -30.70 -17.63
CA CYS A 108 1.65 -31.88 -16.94
C CYS A 108 2.34 -31.46 -15.64
N VAL A 109 2.38 -32.34 -14.66
CA VAL A 109 3.09 -32.13 -13.41
C VAL A 109 4.46 -32.79 -13.52
N ARG A 110 5.53 -32.06 -13.17
CA ARG A 110 6.89 -32.57 -13.14
C ARG A 110 7.42 -32.60 -11.73
N ILE A 111 7.88 -33.75 -11.27
CA ILE A 111 8.52 -33.95 -9.95
C ILE A 111 9.90 -34.59 -10.19
N GLY A 112 10.94 -33.80 -10.05
CA GLY A 112 12.31 -34.24 -10.37
C GLY A 112 12.48 -34.53 -11.85
N SER A 113 12.75 -35.80 -12.21
CA SER A 113 12.88 -36.31 -13.59
C SER A 113 11.57 -36.87 -14.15
N GLU A 114 10.58 -37.15 -13.31
CA GLU A 114 9.31 -37.76 -13.70
C GLU A 114 8.29 -36.69 -14.14
N THR A 115 7.47 -37.03 -15.14
CA THR A 115 6.43 -36.17 -15.68
C THR A 115 5.13 -36.98 -15.75
N SER A 116 4.01 -36.38 -15.26
CA SER A 116 2.69 -37.02 -15.34
C SER A 116 2.19 -37.07 -16.80
N GLU A 117 1.10 -37.79 -17.00
CA GLU A 117 0.29 -37.67 -18.21
C GLU A 117 -0.23 -36.23 -18.37
N GLU A 118 -0.49 -35.86 -19.62
CA GLU A 118 -1.06 -34.57 -19.98
C GLU A 118 -2.54 -34.49 -19.56
N PHE A 119 -2.95 -33.33 -19.00
CA PHE A 119 -4.35 -33.06 -18.65
C PHE A 119 -4.78 -31.70 -19.20
N ASN A 120 -6.06 -31.57 -19.56
CA ASN A 120 -6.61 -30.33 -20.08
C ASN A 120 -6.80 -29.29 -18.97
N ILE A 121 -6.50 -28.02 -19.28
CA ILE A 121 -6.72 -26.89 -18.38
C ILE A 121 -8.09 -26.30 -18.72
N SER A 122 -9.11 -26.65 -17.92
CA SER A 122 -10.51 -26.26 -18.14
C SER A 122 -10.96 -25.04 -17.37
N ARG A 123 -10.11 -24.47 -16.48
CA ARG A 123 -10.40 -23.29 -15.66
C ARG A 123 -9.16 -22.39 -15.57
N GLY A 124 -9.41 -21.15 -15.18
CA GLY A 124 -8.38 -20.16 -14.99
C GLY A 124 -7.77 -19.65 -16.28
N VAL A 125 -6.84 -18.73 -16.10
CA VAL A 125 -6.02 -18.19 -17.19
C VAL A 125 -4.59 -18.74 -17.09
N LEU A 126 -3.92 -18.85 -18.22
CA LEU A 126 -2.58 -19.46 -18.29
C LEU A 126 -1.54 -18.57 -17.64
N GLN A 127 -1.04 -18.96 -16.46
CA GLN A 127 0.01 -18.22 -15.75
C GLN A 127 1.27 -18.09 -16.63
N GLY A 128 1.84 -16.87 -16.66
CA GLY A 128 2.98 -16.53 -17.52
C GLY A 128 2.65 -16.28 -18.99
N ASP A 129 1.39 -16.21 -19.34
CA ASP A 129 0.93 -15.73 -20.65
C ASP A 129 0.80 -14.21 -20.68
N ILE A 130 1.05 -13.58 -21.83
CA ILE A 130 1.10 -12.12 -21.94
C ILE A 130 -0.31 -11.51 -21.92
N PHE A 131 -1.31 -12.17 -22.53
CA PHE A 131 -2.68 -11.67 -22.56
C PHE A 131 -3.50 -12.06 -21.32
N SER A 132 -3.15 -13.16 -20.64
CA SER A 132 -3.91 -13.70 -19.50
C SER A 132 -4.20 -12.68 -18.41
N PRO A 133 -3.25 -11.83 -17.99
CA PRO A 133 -3.54 -10.82 -16.98
C PRO A 133 -4.59 -9.79 -17.40
N VAL A 134 -4.58 -9.40 -18.69
CA VAL A 134 -5.54 -8.42 -19.24
C VAL A 134 -6.93 -9.05 -19.36
N ALA A 135 -7.01 -10.30 -19.76
CA ALA A 135 -8.25 -11.04 -19.81
C ALA A 135 -8.84 -11.21 -18.41
N PHE A 136 -8.02 -11.61 -17.43
CA PHE A 136 -8.41 -11.77 -16.04
C PHE A 136 -9.02 -10.50 -15.43
N ILE A 137 -8.39 -9.33 -15.64
CA ILE A 137 -8.97 -8.07 -15.10
C ILE A 137 -10.28 -7.68 -15.81
N ALA A 138 -10.57 -8.19 -17.01
CA ALA A 138 -11.87 -8.01 -17.65
C ALA A 138 -12.96 -8.83 -16.94
N GLY A 139 -12.65 -10.04 -16.48
CA GLY A 139 -13.55 -10.84 -15.64
C GLY A 139 -13.84 -10.15 -14.31
N LEU A 140 -12.80 -9.70 -13.61
CA LEU A 140 -12.97 -8.94 -12.37
C LEU A 140 -13.80 -7.66 -12.58
N TRP A 141 -13.52 -6.89 -13.63
CA TRP A 141 -14.31 -5.72 -13.98
C TRP A 141 -15.81 -6.06 -14.10
N ARG A 142 -16.15 -7.16 -14.78
CA ARG A 142 -17.55 -7.56 -14.91
C ARG A 142 -18.18 -7.90 -13.57
N ILE A 143 -17.48 -8.59 -12.67
CA ILE A 143 -17.97 -8.86 -11.31
C ILE A 143 -18.29 -7.56 -10.58
N PHE A 144 -17.34 -6.63 -10.55
CA PHE A 144 -17.54 -5.35 -9.87
C PHE A 144 -18.63 -4.51 -10.56
N ALA A 145 -18.66 -4.44 -11.88
CA ALA A 145 -19.68 -3.72 -12.62
C ALA A 145 -21.12 -4.25 -12.40
N THR A 146 -21.26 -5.55 -12.09
CA THR A 146 -22.57 -6.21 -11.89
C THR A 146 -22.99 -6.25 -10.42
N HIS A 147 -22.05 -6.48 -9.51
CA HIS A 147 -22.34 -6.82 -8.11
C HIS A 147 -21.91 -5.75 -7.12
N ASP A 148 -21.11 -4.76 -7.53
CA ASP A 148 -20.75 -3.64 -6.67
C ASP A 148 -21.87 -2.61 -6.57
N SER A 149 -21.96 -1.92 -5.43
CA SER A 149 -22.95 -0.87 -5.22
C SER A 149 -22.52 0.43 -5.92
N PRO A 150 -23.35 1.02 -6.79
CA PRO A 150 -23.00 2.26 -7.48
C PRO A 150 -22.86 3.47 -6.54
N ASN A 151 -23.45 3.39 -5.35
CA ASN A 151 -23.41 4.45 -4.34
C ASN A 151 -22.40 4.19 -3.23
N ALA A 152 -21.60 3.11 -3.35
CA ALA A 152 -20.55 2.81 -2.37
C ALA A 152 -19.35 3.74 -2.50
N GLY A 153 -18.63 3.94 -1.43
CA GLY A 153 -17.46 4.80 -1.39
C GLY A 153 -17.64 6.01 -0.49
N ILE A 154 -16.66 6.89 -0.52
CA ILE A 154 -16.63 8.11 0.28
C ILE A 154 -16.19 9.30 -0.59
N THR A 155 -16.89 10.43 -0.46
CA THR A 155 -16.47 11.69 -1.10
C THR A 155 -15.71 12.52 -0.08
N LEU A 156 -14.50 12.96 -0.44
CA LEU A 156 -13.55 13.66 0.42
C LEU A 156 -13.05 14.94 -0.26
N GLY A 157 -12.57 15.87 0.55
CA GLY A 157 -12.14 17.19 0.10
C GLY A 157 -13.30 18.16 -0.09
N SER A 158 -12.98 19.36 -0.55
CA SER A 158 -13.95 20.43 -0.83
C SER A 158 -13.83 20.91 -2.27
N ASP A 159 -14.93 21.46 -2.82
CA ASP A 159 -14.91 22.01 -4.16
C ASP A 159 -13.88 23.17 -4.29
N PRO A 160 -13.17 23.26 -5.43
CA PRO A 160 -13.29 22.42 -6.64
C PRO A 160 -12.45 21.13 -6.63
N HIS A 161 -11.88 20.74 -5.50
CA HIS A 161 -10.96 19.63 -5.35
C HIS A 161 -11.56 18.45 -4.57
N SER A 162 -12.85 18.18 -4.75
CA SER A 162 -13.47 16.98 -4.18
C SER A 162 -13.14 15.73 -5.00
N VAL A 163 -13.06 14.59 -4.32
CA VAL A 163 -12.81 13.28 -4.93
C VAL A 163 -13.66 12.20 -4.28
N HIS A 164 -14.28 11.38 -5.12
CA HIS A 164 -14.98 10.18 -4.67
C HIS A 164 -14.06 8.97 -4.82
N VAL A 165 -13.92 8.17 -3.75
CA VAL A 165 -13.11 6.94 -3.70
C VAL A 165 -14.00 5.81 -3.22
N SER A 166 -14.23 4.81 -4.08
CA SER A 166 -15.06 3.64 -3.79
C SER A 166 -14.21 2.36 -3.71
N SER A 167 -13.39 2.11 -4.72
CA SER A 167 -12.54 0.92 -4.78
C SER A 167 -11.15 1.26 -5.29
N LEU A 168 -10.19 0.43 -4.95
CA LEU A 168 -8.81 0.46 -5.45
C LEU A 168 -8.41 -0.97 -5.80
N GLU A 169 -8.17 -1.23 -7.08
CA GLU A 169 -7.96 -2.57 -7.59
C GLU A 169 -6.60 -2.69 -8.27
N TYR A 170 -5.88 -3.74 -7.96
CA TYR A 170 -4.66 -4.11 -8.68
C TYR A 170 -4.69 -5.61 -8.96
N ALA A 171 -5.25 -5.98 -10.10
CA ALA A 171 -5.65 -7.35 -10.39
C ALA A 171 -6.62 -7.88 -9.32
N ASP A 172 -6.29 -9.00 -8.69
CA ASP A 172 -7.06 -9.63 -7.62
C ASP A 172 -6.95 -8.93 -6.24
N ASP A 173 -5.92 -8.11 -6.04
CA ASP A 173 -5.78 -7.30 -4.82
C ASP A 173 -6.73 -6.09 -4.88
N ALA A 174 -7.86 -6.15 -4.19
CA ALA A 174 -8.83 -5.06 -4.14
C ALA A 174 -9.01 -4.51 -2.72
N GLY A 175 -9.11 -3.18 -2.61
CA GLY A 175 -9.49 -2.47 -1.41
C GLY A 175 -10.78 -1.69 -1.63
N LEU A 176 -11.85 -2.01 -0.90
CA LEU A 176 -13.11 -1.28 -0.91
C LEU A 176 -13.10 -0.24 0.19
N VAL A 177 -13.62 0.95 -0.08
CA VAL A 177 -13.73 2.04 0.89
C VAL A 177 -15.21 2.34 1.09
N ASP A 178 -15.71 2.25 2.32
CA ASP A 178 -17.11 2.44 2.66
C ASP A 178 -17.26 3.33 3.90
N GLU A 179 -18.39 4.02 4.03
CA GLU A 179 -18.63 4.95 5.15
C GLU A 179 -18.90 4.20 6.46
N ASP A 180 -19.52 3.03 6.41
CA ASP A 180 -19.85 2.23 7.58
C ASP A 180 -19.78 0.71 7.33
N THR A 181 -19.92 -0.07 8.41
CA THR A 181 -19.83 -1.53 8.39
C THR A 181 -21.01 -2.23 7.75
N SER A 182 -22.18 -1.61 7.75
CA SER A 182 -23.39 -2.20 7.15
C SER A 182 -23.30 -2.15 5.63
N ILE A 183 -22.88 -1.00 5.09
CA ILE A 183 -22.58 -0.81 3.65
C ILE A 183 -21.48 -1.78 3.24
N ALA A 184 -20.36 -1.82 3.98
CA ALA A 184 -19.24 -2.70 3.70
C ALA A 184 -19.66 -4.18 3.68
N SER A 185 -20.50 -4.63 4.64
CA SER A 185 -20.97 -6.02 4.72
C SER A 185 -21.90 -6.39 3.55
N ALA A 186 -22.85 -5.53 3.24
CA ALA A 186 -23.74 -5.74 2.11
C ALA A 186 -22.99 -5.79 0.78
N ARG A 187 -22.07 -4.86 0.59
CA ARG A 187 -21.24 -4.73 -0.61
C ARG A 187 -20.34 -5.95 -0.82
N ILE A 188 -19.56 -6.32 0.18
CA ILE A 188 -18.62 -7.45 0.06
C ILE A 188 -19.37 -8.79 -0.08
N SER A 189 -20.53 -8.95 0.55
CA SER A 189 -21.36 -10.16 0.41
C SER A 189 -21.93 -10.29 -1.01
N SER A 190 -22.38 -9.18 -1.62
CA SER A 190 -22.82 -9.15 -3.02
C SER A 190 -21.70 -9.53 -3.98
N ILE A 191 -20.52 -8.92 -3.82
CA ILE A 191 -19.33 -9.23 -4.64
C ILE A 191 -18.90 -10.70 -4.44
N ALA A 192 -18.91 -11.21 -3.20
CA ALA A 192 -18.52 -12.58 -2.91
C ALA A 192 -19.48 -13.59 -3.56
N LYS A 193 -20.79 -13.30 -3.50
CA LYS A 193 -21.82 -14.10 -4.16
C LYS A 193 -21.62 -14.14 -5.67
N GLY A 194 -21.51 -12.98 -6.31
CA GLY A 194 -21.28 -12.90 -7.76
C GLY A 194 -19.97 -13.55 -8.20
N SER A 195 -18.90 -13.34 -7.45
CA SER A 195 -17.62 -14.02 -7.74
C SER A 195 -17.75 -15.53 -7.74
N ARG A 196 -18.50 -16.09 -6.78
CA ARG A 196 -18.69 -17.53 -6.65
C ARG A 196 -19.66 -18.09 -7.70
N GLU A 197 -20.81 -17.45 -7.90
CA GLU A 197 -21.90 -17.96 -8.73
C GLU A 197 -21.61 -17.76 -10.23
N ASP A 198 -21.10 -16.60 -10.62
CA ASP A 198 -20.87 -16.28 -12.02
C ASP A 198 -19.47 -16.73 -12.49
N ALA A 199 -18.43 -16.41 -11.71
CA ALA A 199 -17.03 -16.57 -12.14
C ALA A 199 -16.34 -17.82 -11.57
N ALA A 200 -16.98 -18.57 -10.66
CA ALA A 200 -16.40 -19.70 -9.93
C ALA A 200 -15.18 -19.33 -9.07
N MET A 201 -15.03 -18.04 -8.75
CA MET A 201 -13.97 -17.53 -7.88
C MET A 201 -14.46 -17.40 -6.44
N VAL A 202 -13.60 -17.73 -5.48
CA VAL A 202 -13.94 -17.72 -4.06
C VAL A 202 -13.08 -16.73 -3.29
N ILE A 203 -13.71 -15.83 -2.56
CA ILE A 203 -13.02 -14.93 -1.63
C ILE A 203 -12.48 -15.72 -0.43
N SER A 204 -11.23 -15.46 -0.06
CA SER A 204 -10.58 -16.09 1.09
C SER A 204 -10.88 -15.30 2.36
N ILE A 205 -11.92 -15.69 3.10
CA ILE A 205 -12.31 -15.00 4.34
C ILE A 205 -11.14 -14.87 5.35
N PRO A 206 -10.32 -15.92 5.60
CA PRO A 206 -9.20 -15.79 6.54
C PRO A 206 -8.14 -14.77 6.12
N LYS A 207 -7.98 -14.50 4.83
CA LYS A 207 -7.01 -13.53 4.32
C LYS A 207 -7.62 -12.16 4.06
N THR A 208 -8.92 -12.08 3.77
CA THR A 208 -9.67 -10.83 3.67
C THR A 208 -9.67 -10.14 5.03
N LYS A 209 -9.40 -8.84 5.06
CA LYS A 209 -9.30 -8.07 6.30
C LYS A 209 -10.06 -6.76 6.18
N THR A 210 -10.54 -6.27 7.30
CA THR A 210 -11.12 -4.92 7.41
C THR A 210 -10.25 -4.03 8.27
N MET A 211 -10.21 -2.75 7.94
CA MET A 211 -9.52 -1.73 8.70
C MET A 211 -10.44 -0.54 8.91
N HIS A 212 -10.76 -0.26 10.16
CA HIS A 212 -11.58 0.88 10.53
C HIS A 212 -10.70 2.12 10.67
N VAL A 213 -11.02 3.14 9.88
CA VAL A 213 -10.39 4.46 9.95
C VAL A 213 -11.32 5.37 10.73
N HIS A 214 -10.87 5.85 11.88
CA HIS A 214 -11.63 6.78 12.70
C HIS A 214 -10.69 7.82 13.33
N PRO A 215 -11.14 9.05 13.50
CA PRO A 215 -10.35 10.07 14.16
C PRO A 215 -10.00 9.59 15.57
N THR A 216 -8.73 9.45 15.87
CA THR A 216 -8.28 9.23 17.24
C THR A 216 -8.62 10.49 18.02
N VAL A 217 -9.51 10.39 19.00
CA VAL A 217 -9.69 11.42 19.98
C VAL A 217 -8.31 11.61 20.65
N LYS A 218 -7.62 12.69 20.31
CA LYS A 218 -6.47 13.11 21.11
C LYS A 218 -7.04 13.44 22.48
N VAL A 219 -6.94 12.49 23.40
CA VAL A 219 -7.32 12.71 24.78
C VAL A 219 -6.28 13.67 25.37
N SER A 220 -6.52 14.96 25.15
CA SER A 220 -5.69 16.02 25.71
C SER A 220 -5.95 16.21 27.20
N ASN A 221 -7.05 15.71 27.76
CA ASN A 221 -7.38 15.77 29.18
C ASN A 221 -8.07 14.45 29.55
N THR A 222 -7.30 13.48 30.03
CA THR A 222 -7.83 12.35 30.79
C THR A 222 -8.11 12.87 32.20
N THR A 223 -9.35 12.90 32.61
CA THR A 223 -9.69 13.13 34.01
C THR A 223 -9.24 11.93 34.85
N ASP A 224 -8.83 12.16 36.10
CA ASP A 224 -8.32 11.10 36.99
C ASP A 224 -9.32 9.95 37.16
N GLU A 225 -10.62 10.18 36.99
CA GLU A 225 -11.69 9.18 37.03
C GLU A 225 -11.62 8.14 35.86
N GLU A 226 -11.16 8.51 34.66
CA GLU A 226 -10.97 7.56 33.56
C GLU A 226 -9.73 6.66 33.73
N ILE A 227 -8.79 7.08 34.59
CA ILE A 227 -7.58 6.31 34.94
C ILE A 227 -7.90 5.22 35.96
N GLU A 228 -8.89 5.43 36.84
CA GLU A 228 -9.33 4.43 37.84
C GLU A 228 -9.91 3.16 37.22
N GLY A 229 -10.51 3.22 36.03
CA GLY A 229 -10.99 2.04 35.29
C GLY A 229 -9.90 1.13 34.74
N LEU A 230 -8.67 1.62 34.62
CA LEU A 230 -7.51 0.84 34.21
C LEU A 230 -6.84 0.20 35.43
N LYS A 231 -6.94 -1.12 35.59
CA LYS A 231 -6.29 -1.88 36.69
C LYS A 231 -4.77 -1.77 36.59
N LEU A 232 -4.20 -0.67 37.02
CA LEU A 232 -2.76 -0.47 37.18
C LEU A 232 -2.34 -1.25 38.46
N LYS A 233 -1.93 -2.51 38.32
CA LYS A 233 -1.72 -3.46 39.44
C LYS A 233 -0.37 -3.30 40.13
N HIS A 234 0.60 -2.62 39.50
CA HIS A 234 1.97 -2.61 40.01
C HIS A 234 2.50 -1.17 40.14
N LYS A 235 2.90 -0.77 41.35
CA LYS A 235 3.54 0.52 41.57
C LYS A 235 5.04 0.37 41.75
N CYS A 236 5.83 1.27 41.17
CA CYS A 236 7.27 1.32 41.37
C CYS A 236 7.59 1.65 42.82
N PRO A 237 8.38 0.84 43.53
CA PRO A 237 8.70 1.09 44.94
C PRO A 237 9.58 2.32 45.13
N GLY A 238 10.30 2.80 44.09
CA GLY A 238 11.16 3.97 44.22
C GLY A 238 10.43 5.30 44.01
N CYS A 239 9.57 5.41 42.96
CA CYS A 239 8.92 6.67 42.60
C CYS A 239 7.38 6.63 42.64
N GLY A 240 6.76 5.52 43.03
CA GLY A 240 5.31 5.36 43.11
C GLY A 240 4.56 5.24 41.79
N ARG A 241 5.23 5.37 40.62
CA ARG A 241 4.61 5.32 39.31
C ARG A 241 3.92 3.96 39.05
N ALA A 242 2.72 3.99 38.52
CA ALA A 242 1.90 2.81 38.29
C ALA A 242 2.15 2.17 36.89
N PHE A 243 2.06 0.84 36.82
CA PHE A 243 2.32 0.03 35.63
C PHE A 243 1.24 -1.06 35.47
N VAL A 244 0.93 -1.37 34.22
CA VAL A 244 -0.05 -2.43 33.86
C VAL A 244 0.49 -3.82 34.15
N ASN A 245 1.81 -4.03 34.02
CA ASN A 245 2.44 -5.32 34.26
C ASN A 245 3.72 -5.21 35.09
N LEU A 246 4.06 -6.31 35.79
CA LEU A 246 5.20 -6.42 36.68
C LEU A 246 6.55 -6.25 35.95
N HIS A 247 6.63 -6.73 34.71
CA HIS A 247 7.87 -6.62 33.91
C HIS A 247 8.21 -5.16 33.59
N GLY A 248 7.23 -4.37 33.12
CA GLY A 248 7.42 -2.94 32.85
C GLY A 248 7.84 -2.17 34.09
N MET A 249 7.25 -2.49 35.24
CA MET A 249 7.63 -1.88 36.55
C MET A 249 9.08 -2.25 36.94
N ARG A 250 9.48 -3.53 36.81
CA ARG A 250 10.84 -4.00 37.14
C ARG A 250 11.90 -3.38 36.21
N VAL A 251 11.62 -3.25 34.91
CA VAL A 251 12.53 -2.57 33.96
C VAL A 251 12.69 -1.10 34.31
N HIS A 252 11.59 -0.43 34.66
CA HIS A 252 11.64 0.97 35.11
C HIS A 252 12.45 1.10 36.39
N TYR A 253 12.17 0.30 37.43
CA TYR A 253 12.87 0.35 38.71
C TYR A 253 14.36 0.06 38.60
N GLY A 254 14.73 -0.98 37.79
CA GLY A 254 16.13 -1.38 37.66
C GLY A 254 16.99 -0.49 36.75
N LYS A 255 16.39 0.25 35.80
CA LYS A 255 17.16 0.99 34.78
C LYS A 255 16.92 2.50 34.80
N TRP A 256 15.78 2.98 35.29
CA TRP A 256 15.33 4.35 35.02
C TRP A 256 14.78 5.07 36.22
N CYS A 257 14.58 4.41 37.37
CA CYS A 257 14.00 5.01 38.55
C CYS A 257 15.05 5.78 39.33
N ASN A 258 14.88 7.10 39.45
CA ASN A 258 15.70 7.97 40.27
C ASN A 258 15.00 8.44 41.56
N GLY A 259 13.86 7.82 41.90
CA GLY A 259 13.10 8.17 43.12
C GLY A 259 12.18 9.37 42.99
N ASP A 260 12.27 10.17 41.93
CA ASP A 260 11.41 11.35 41.71
C ASP A 260 10.25 11.01 40.75
N PRO A 261 8.98 11.11 41.20
CA PRO A 261 7.81 10.86 40.34
C PRO A 261 7.70 11.82 39.15
N ASN A 262 8.29 13.00 39.21
CA ASN A 262 8.18 14.06 38.22
C ASN A 262 9.41 14.18 37.28
N SER A 263 10.49 13.45 37.55
CA SER A 263 11.80 13.67 36.88
C SER A 263 11.88 13.26 35.42
N HIS A 264 10.85 12.58 34.86
CA HIS A 264 10.88 12.11 33.46
C HIS A 264 9.67 12.55 32.67
N SER A 265 9.67 13.80 32.27
CA SER A 265 8.75 14.35 31.22
C SER A 265 9.13 13.95 29.80
N ARG A 266 9.63 12.72 29.58
CA ARG A 266 9.77 12.22 28.21
C ARG A 266 8.40 11.74 27.72
N LYS A 267 7.75 12.57 26.91
CA LYS A 267 6.57 12.18 26.12
C LYS A 267 6.84 10.82 25.48
N GLY A 268 6.07 9.80 25.84
CA GLY A 268 6.16 8.45 25.26
C GLY A 268 6.71 7.37 26.20
N SER A 269 6.40 7.41 27.49
CA SER A 269 6.71 6.30 28.39
C SER A 269 6.03 5.00 27.95
N LEU A 270 6.59 3.83 28.33
CA LEU A 270 5.96 2.53 28.06
C LEU A 270 4.55 2.43 28.65
N ALA A 271 4.29 3.16 29.77
CA ALA A 271 2.97 3.29 30.36
C ALA A 271 2.00 4.05 29.45
N ASP A 272 2.43 5.17 28.82
CA ASP A 272 1.60 5.93 27.90
C ASP A 272 1.25 5.09 26.65
N LYS A 273 2.19 4.27 26.19
CA LYS A 273 1.95 3.33 25.07
C LYS A 273 0.99 2.21 25.47
N ALA A 274 1.08 1.68 26.69
CA ALA A 274 0.17 0.65 27.21
C ALA A 274 -1.24 1.21 27.42
N VAL A 275 -1.36 2.43 27.93
CA VAL A 275 -2.64 3.15 28.08
C VAL A 275 -3.26 3.45 26.72
N GLN A 276 -2.46 3.93 25.76
CA GLN A 276 -2.92 4.12 24.38
C GLN A 276 -3.35 2.81 23.74
N HIS A 277 -2.62 1.71 23.96
CA HIS A 277 -2.97 0.39 23.45
C HIS A 277 -4.29 -0.14 24.07
N SER A 278 -4.48 0.02 25.37
CA SER A 278 -5.71 -0.38 26.07
C SER A 278 -6.91 0.48 25.65
N LYS A 279 -6.73 1.79 25.45
CA LYS A 279 -7.77 2.69 24.93
C LYS A 279 -8.13 2.36 23.48
N ARG A 280 -7.15 2.02 22.64
CA ARG A 280 -7.39 1.50 21.28
C ARG A 280 -8.23 0.23 21.34
N LYS A 281 -7.87 -0.77 22.15
CA LYS A 281 -8.65 -2.00 22.32
C LYS A 281 -10.09 -1.76 22.80
N ALA A 282 -10.30 -0.83 23.72
CA ALA A 282 -11.63 -0.49 24.22
C ALA A 282 -12.49 0.25 23.17
N ALA A 283 -11.87 1.11 22.35
CA ALA A 283 -12.55 1.74 21.20
C ALA A 283 -12.90 0.71 20.12
N GLU A 284 -12.03 -0.27 19.87
CA GLU A 284 -12.24 -1.35 18.92
C GLU A 284 -13.36 -2.30 19.29
N SER A 285 -13.55 -2.57 20.59
CA SER A 285 -14.65 -3.43 21.05
C SER A 285 -16.04 -2.83 20.80
N LYS A 286 -16.12 -1.55 20.43
CA LYS A 286 -17.35 -0.83 20.10
C LYS A 286 -17.57 -0.68 18.59
N LEU A 287 -16.61 -1.11 17.74
CA LEU A 287 -16.77 -1.06 16.30
C LEU A 287 -17.57 -2.28 15.84
N ASP A 288 -18.59 -2.04 15.06
CA ASP A 288 -19.35 -3.10 14.42
C ASP A 288 -18.47 -3.90 13.46
N ASN A 289 -18.74 -5.20 13.34
CA ASN A 289 -17.95 -6.06 12.49
C ASN A 289 -18.49 -6.08 11.06
N VAL A 290 -17.62 -6.36 10.10
CA VAL A 290 -17.99 -6.62 8.71
C VAL A 290 -18.13 -8.13 8.51
N TYR A 291 -19.13 -8.53 7.74
CA TYR A 291 -19.44 -9.92 7.47
C TYR A 291 -19.50 -10.18 5.96
N ILE A 292 -19.06 -11.37 5.54
CA ILE A 292 -19.39 -11.95 4.25
C ILE A 292 -20.43 -13.04 4.54
N GLU A 293 -21.68 -12.82 4.11
CA GLU A 293 -22.80 -13.66 4.52
C GLU A 293 -22.84 -13.69 6.08
N ASP A 294 -22.72 -14.87 6.70
CA ASP A 294 -22.70 -15.00 8.16
C ASP A 294 -21.30 -15.12 8.78
N GLN A 295 -20.23 -14.98 7.96
CA GLN A 295 -18.87 -15.15 8.43
C GLN A 295 -18.21 -13.80 8.68
N LYS A 296 -17.76 -13.60 9.92
CA LYS A 296 -17.06 -12.40 10.33
C LYS A 296 -15.69 -12.28 9.67
N ILE A 297 -15.39 -11.09 9.15
CA ILE A 297 -14.04 -10.71 8.68
C ILE A 297 -13.23 -10.15 9.86
N ASP A 298 -11.96 -10.53 9.93
CA ASP A 298 -11.05 -10.02 10.95
C ASP A 298 -10.76 -8.53 10.74
N ASN A 299 -10.86 -7.76 11.82
CA ASN A 299 -10.48 -6.37 11.85
C ASN A 299 -9.01 -6.20 12.21
N VAL A 300 -8.29 -5.36 11.46
CA VAL A 300 -6.85 -5.11 11.64
C VAL A 300 -6.54 -3.62 11.74
N HIS A 301 -5.52 -3.26 12.50
CA HIS A 301 -5.03 -1.88 12.59
C HIS A 301 -4.15 -1.47 11.43
N SER A 302 -3.49 -2.44 10.82
CA SER A 302 -2.61 -2.21 9.69
C SER A 302 -2.68 -3.36 8.72
N PHE A 303 -2.59 -3.05 7.45
CA PHE A 303 -2.57 -4.02 6.37
C PHE A 303 -1.46 -3.69 5.37
N VAL A 304 -0.85 -4.74 4.78
CA VAL A 304 0.15 -4.55 3.73
C VAL A 304 -0.56 -4.64 2.38
N TYR A 305 -0.86 -3.47 1.79
CA TYR A 305 -1.51 -3.36 0.50
C TYR A 305 -0.47 -3.06 -0.57
N LEU A 306 -0.38 -3.91 -1.60
CA LEU A 306 0.59 -3.81 -2.71
C LEU A 306 2.04 -3.61 -2.24
N GLY A 307 2.37 -4.25 -1.14
CA GLY A 307 3.68 -4.14 -0.52
C GLY A 307 3.89 -2.90 0.35
N GLY A 308 2.97 -1.94 0.42
CA GLY A 308 3.00 -0.78 1.33
C GLY A 308 2.19 -1.03 2.59
N LYS A 309 2.76 -0.80 3.77
CA LYS A 309 2.04 -0.96 5.03
C LYS A 309 1.16 0.26 5.31
N GLN A 310 -0.15 0.06 5.31
CA GLN A 310 -1.14 1.07 5.64
C GLN A 310 -1.57 0.93 7.10
N GLN A 311 -1.85 2.04 7.76
CA GLN A 311 -2.36 2.08 9.13
C GLN A 311 -3.64 2.89 9.21
N CYS A 312 -4.54 2.48 10.10
CA CYS A 312 -5.82 3.15 10.32
C CYS A 312 -5.68 4.58 10.87
N ASP A 313 -4.56 4.91 11.50
CA ASP A 313 -4.23 6.24 12.03
C ASP A 313 -3.41 7.11 11.07
N GLY A 314 -3.15 6.62 9.84
CA GLY A 314 -2.38 7.32 8.82
C GLY A 314 -0.91 7.57 9.17
N ASP A 315 -0.35 6.91 10.22
CA ASP A 315 1.04 7.14 10.66
C ASP A 315 2.07 6.51 9.71
N ASP A 316 2.89 7.37 9.10
CA ASP A 316 3.97 6.95 8.22
C ASP A 316 5.17 6.32 8.96
N VAL A 317 5.31 6.56 10.26
CA VAL A 317 6.43 6.02 11.05
C VAL A 317 6.43 4.50 11.07
N ALA A 318 5.26 3.88 11.06
CA ALA A 318 5.16 2.42 11.03
C ALA A 318 5.51 1.82 9.66
N GLU A 319 5.13 2.49 8.57
CA GLU A 319 5.56 2.11 7.23
C GLU A 319 7.07 2.25 7.08
N VAL A 320 7.64 3.37 7.52
CA VAL A 320 9.10 3.59 7.51
C VAL A 320 9.82 2.50 8.29
N LYS A 321 9.31 2.12 9.48
CA LYS A 321 9.89 1.03 10.28
C LYS A 321 9.81 -0.31 9.53
N TYR A 322 8.65 -0.63 8.96
CA TYR A 322 8.46 -1.84 8.16
C TYR A 322 9.45 -1.93 7.00
N ARG A 323 9.66 -0.81 6.27
CA ARG A 323 10.63 -0.74 5.19
C ARG A 323 12.07 -0.84 5.69
N MET A 324 12.37 -0.25 6.84
CA MET A 324 13.69 -0.39 7.47
C MET A 324 13.99 -1.84 7.84
N ASP A 325 13.01 -2.57 8.37
CA ASP A 325 13.19 -3.96 8.79
C ASP A 325 13.49 -4.85 7.57
N ILE A 326 12.78 -4.68 6.44
CA ILE A 326 13.03 -5.40 5.19
C ILE A 326 14.41 -5.03 4.62
N ALA A 327 14.72 -3.73 4.53
CA ALA A 327 16.00 -3.27 4.00
C ALA A 327 17.19 -3.69 4.89
N GLN A 328 16.97 -3.79 6.21
CA GLN A 328 17.98 -4.30 7.14
C GLN A 328 18.23 -5.79 6.93
N ALA A 329 17.20 -6.58 6.61
CA ALA A 329 17.37 -8.00 6.28
C ALA A 329 18.22 -8.16 5.00
N GLU A 330 17.93 -7.38 3.94
CA GLU A 330 18.74 -7.34 2.72
C GLU A 330 20.19 -6.91 3.00
N PHE A 331 20.37 -5.88 3.82
CA PHE A 331 21.71 -5.42 4.21
C PHE A 331 22.49 -6.53 4.94
N SER A 332 21.81 -7.24 5.84
CA SER A 332 22.41 -8.34 6.62
C SER A 332 22.74 -9.56 5.75
N ALA A 333 21.92 -9.89 4.75
CA ALA A 333 22.18 -10.95 3.79
C ALA A 333 23.48 -10.72 2.99
N LEU A 334 23.81 -9.47 2.76
CA LEU A 334 25.04 -9.07 2.07
C LEU A 334 26.24 -8.85 3.00
N TRP A 335 26.16 -9.31 4.27
CA TRP A 335 27.20 -9.04 5.27
C TRP A 335 28.59 -9.44 4.83
N ARG A 336 28.77 -10.62 4.25
CA ARG A 336 30.07 -11.09 3.72
C ARG A 336 30.64 -10.18 2.64
N PHE A 337 29.77 -9.57 1.83
CA PHE A 337 30.15 -8.63 0.79
C PHE A 337 30.69 -7.31 1.39
N TRP A 338 30.04 -6.80 2.45
CA TRP A 338 30.51 -5.58 3.13
C TRP A 338 31.86 -5.76 3.84
N GLN A 339 32.19 -6.98 4.27
CA GLN A 339 33.42 -7.31 4.97
C GLN A 339 34.58 -7.66 4.04
N ASP A 340 34.37 -7.85 2.75
CA ASP A 340 35.40 -8.17 1.79
C ASP A 340 36.25 -6.94 1.45
N ARG A 341 37.41 -6.83 2.12
CA ARG A 341 38.35 -5.70 1.94
C ARG A 341 39.01 -5.65 0.56
N ARG A 342 38.90 -6.70 -0.27
CA ARG A 342 39.40 -6.70 -1.66
C ARG A 342 38.51 -5.88 -2.58
N LEU A 343 37.26 -5.65 -2.19
CA LEU A 343 36.30 -4.86 -2.95
C LEU A 343 36.49 -3.36 -2.66
N PRO A 344 36.52 -2.51 -3.69
CA PRO A 344 36.59 -1.07 -3.47
C PRO A 344 35.29 -0.56 -2.84
N VAL A 345 35.38 0.43 -1.96
CA VAL A 345 34.23 1.06 -1.26
C VAL A 345 33.17 1.55 -2.27
N SER A 346 33.59 2.03 -3.43
CA SER A 346 32.67 2.47 -4.50
C SER A 346 31.75 1.34 -4.99
N MET A 347 32.25 0.11 -5.05
CA MET A 347 31.46 -1.06 -5.43
C MET A 347 30.47 -1.43 -4.33
N ASN A 348 30.88 -1.41 -3.06
CA ASN A 348 29.98 -1.62 -1.92
C ASN A 348 28.85 -0.58 -1.89
N LEU A 349 29.17 0.69 -2.11
CA LEU A 349 28.18 1.75 -2.18
C LEU A 349 27.21 1.60 -3.37
N ARG A 350 27.70 1.10 -4.50
CA ARG A 350 26.84 0.78 -5.65
C ARG A 350 25.88 -0.36 -5.33
N MET A 351 26.36 -1.43 -4.70
CA MET A 351 25.51 -2.54 -4.24
C MET A 351 24.49 -2.10 -3.20
N TYR A 352 24.90 -1.27 -2.23
CA TYR A 352 23.98 -0.67 -1.26
C TYR A 352 22.81 0.05 -1.94
N ARG A 353 23.10 0.87 -2.96
CA ARG A 353 22.06 1.55 -3.72
C ARG A 353 21.14 0.59 -4.49
N LEU A 354 21.71 -0.42 -5.14
CA LEU A 354 20.97 -1.34 -6.00
C LEU A 354 20.10 -2.33 -5.22
N ALA A 355 20.56 -2.83 -4.09
CA ALA A 355 19.84 -3.81 -3.29
C ALA A 355 19.06 -3.14 -2.16
N VAL A 356 19.75 -2.51 -1.21
CA VAL A 356 19.15 -2.05 0.04
C VAL A 356 18.30 -0.79 -0.15
N CYS A 357 18.83 0.23 -0.86
CA CYS A 357 18.08 1.48 -1.06
C CYS A 357 16.85 1.29 -1.96
N THR A 358 16.89 0.41 -2.97
CA THR A 358 15.72 0.14 -3.81
C THR A 358 14.60 -0.53 -3.01
N THR A 359 14.95 -1.51 -2.17
CA THR A 359 14.01 -2.18 -1.26
C THR A 359 13.40 -1.19 -0.26
N PHE A 360 14.23 -0.34 0.34
CA PHE A 360 13.79 0.68 1.28
C PHE A 360 12.85 1.71 0.64
N THR A 361 13.17 2.17 -0.58
CA THR A 361 12.48 3.29 -1.22
C THR A 361 11.21 2.89 -2.01
N HIS A 362 10.66 1.71 -1.79
CA HIS A 362 9.39 1.33 -2.38
C HIS A 362 8.26 2.19 -1.81
N ALA A 363 7.45 2.79 -2.70
CA ALA A 363 6.30 3.63 -2.36
C ALA A 363 6.58 4.85 -1.44
N THR A 364 7.85 5.29 -1.34
CA THR A 364 8.23 6.46 -0.51
C THR A 364 7.62 7.77 -1.01
N GLU A 365 7.09 7.80 -2.20
CA GLU A 365 6.38 8.94 -2.78
C GLU A 365 5.08 9.26 -2.02
N SER A 366 4.50 8.26 -1.36
CA SER A 366 3.29 8.41 -0.55
C SER A 366 3.55 8.93 0.89
N TRP A 367 4.82 8.96 1.35
CA TRP A 367 5.13 9.31 2.73
C TRP A 367 5.04 10.81 2.99
N GLU A 368 4.67 11.19 4.20
CA GLU A 368 4.92 12.53 4.74
C GLU A 368 6.30 12.56 5.37
N LEU A 369 7.19 13.38 4.83
CA LEU A 369 8.54 13.51 5.33
C LEU A 369 8.61 14.47 6.54
N THR A 370 7.90 14.13 7.61
CA THR A 370 7.99 14.85 8.88
C THR A 370 9.40 14.76 9.47
N GLU A 371 9.71 15.63 10.41
CA GLU A 371 11.03 15.62 11.06
C GLU A 371 11.34 14.27 11.73
N THR A 372 10.34 13.61 12.31
CA THR A 372 10.48 12.27 12.91
C THR A 372 10.83 11.21 11.86
N VAL A 373 10.18 11.25 10.72
CA VAL A 373 10.44 10.34 9.60
C VAL A 373 11.84 10.56 9.05
N ARG A 374 12.23 11.82 8.81
CA ARG A 374 13.59 12.16 8.33
C ARG A 374 14.69 11.67 9.27
N LYS A 375 14.52 11.85 10.59
CA LYS A 375 15.46 11.36 11.61
C LYS A 375 15.64 9.85 11.57
N LYS A 376 14.55 9.09 11.39
CA LYS A 376 14.61 7.62 11.28
C LYS A 376 15.34 7.17 10.03
N ILE A 377 15.04 7.78 8.88
CA ILE A 377 15.69 7.49 7.59
C ILE A 377 17.19 7.77 7.67
N ASN A 378 17.56 8.94 8.18
CA ASN A 378 18.97 9.34 8.32
C ASN A 378 19.73 8.41 9.28
N GLY A 379 19.10 8.02 10.40
CA GLY A 379 19.69 7.07 11.35
C GLY A 379 19.95 5.69 10.73
N PHE A 380 19.01 5.17 9.93
CA PHE A 380 19.21 3.91 9.19
C PHE A 380 20.35 4.04 8.18
N ASN A 381 20.29 5.03 7.31
CA ASN A 381 21.26 5.25 6.27
C ASN A 381 22.69 5.43 6.84
N SER A 382 22.83 6.22 7.90
CA SER A 382 24.12 6.48 8.55
C SER A 382 24.74 5.20 9.13
N ARG A 383 23.94 4.31 9.74
CA ARG A 383 24.42 3.00 10.24
C ARG A 383 24.95 2.11 9.12
N CYS A 384 24.20 2.00 8.01
CA CYS A 384 24.63 1.22 6.85
C CYS A 384 25.91 1.77 6.23
N LEU A 385 25.99 3.08 6.05
CA LEU A 385 27.18 3.75 5.49
C LEU A 385 28.39 3.64 6.40
N HIS A 386 28.22 3.69 7.73
CA HIS A 386 29.31 3.45 8.68
C HIS A 386 29.93 2.07 8.49
N VAL A 387 29.12 1.02 8.37
CA VAL A 387 29.62 -0.35 8.12
C VAL A 387 30.36 -0.46 6.79
N ILE A 388 29.85 0.17 5.73
CA ILE A 388 30.42 0.09 4.39
C ILE A 388 31.72 0.88 4.27
N THR A 389 31.79 2.09 4.86
CA THR A 389 32.89 3.04 4.64
C THR A 389 33.92 3.08 5.77
N GLY A 390 33.57 2.55 6.95
CA GLY A 390 34.35 2.70 8.18
C GLY A 390 34.38 4.12 8.75
N LYS A 391 33.68 5.08 8.12
CA LYS A 391 33.66 6.49 8.55
C LYS A 391 32.72 6.73 9.72
N PRO A 392 33.04 7.69 10.61
CA PRO A 392 32.16 8.06 11.72
C PRO A 392 30.76 8.48 11.25
N HIS A 393 29.74 8.24 12.09
CA HIS A 393 28.35 8.61 11.80
C HIS A 393 28.15 10.09 11.44
N ARG A 394 28.94 10.99 12.03
CA ARG A 394 28.87 12.43 11.73
C ARG A 394 29.20 12.72 10.27
N GLU A 395 30.24 12.08 9.73
CA GLU A 395 30.66 12.27 8.33
C GLU A 395 29.70 11.61 7.35
N THR A 396 29.14 10.45 7.70
CA THR A 396 28.18 9.73 6.85
C THR A 396 26.83 10.42 6.80
N ALA A 397 26.39 11.04 7.90
CA ALA A 397 25.11 11.73 7.99
C ALA A 397 25.05 13.02 7.15
N THR A 398 26.19 13.71 6.99
CA THR A 398 26.28 14.99 6.27
C THR A 398 26.70 14.85 4.80
N ASN A 399 27.03 13.63 4.36
CA ASN A 399 27.51 13.41 2.98
C ASN A 399 26.36 13.53 1.96
N PRO A 400 26.33 14.56 1.11
CA PRO A 400 25.24 14.79 0.16
C PRO A 400 25.15 13.70 -0.92
N THR A 401 26.26 12.99 -1.21
CA THR A 401 26.33 11.95 -2.24
C THR A 401 25.53 10.70 -1.86
N TYR A 402 25.33 10.47 -0.57
CA TYR A 402 24.65 9.29 -0.05
C TYR A 402 23.49 9.64 0.89
N ASN A 403 22.83 10.76 0.65
CA ASN A 403 21.68 11.22 1.45
C ASN A 403 20.39 10.56 0.95
N LEU A 404 19.93 9.54 1.69
CA LEU A 404 18.73 8.79 1.33
C LEU A 404 17.44 9.65 1.38
N VAL A 405 17.36 10.62 2.31
CA VAL A 405 16.25 11.57 2.36
C VAL A 405 16.20 12.42 1.10
N LEU A 406 17.36 12.87 0.61
CA LEU A 406 17.45 13.65 -0.62
C LEU A 406 17.03 12.82 -1.85
N ASP A 407 17.41 11.54 -1.89
CA ASP A 407 17.00 10.64 -2.97
C ASP A 407 15.48 10.39 -2.96
N ILE A 408 14.87 10.28 -1.76
CA ILE A 408 13.42 10.18 -1.61
C ILE A 408 12.74 11.48 -2.09
N ARG A 409 13.23 12.66 -1.67
CA ARG A 409 12.68 13.95 -2.14
C ARG A 409 12.75 14.08 -3.66
N ARG A 410 13.85 13.66 -4.28
CA ARG A 410 13.98 13.63 -5.75
C ARG A 410 12.95 12.72 -6.41
N ARG A 411 12.70 11.54 -5.84
CA ARG A 411 11.65 10.62 -6.33
C ARG A 411 10.26 11.25 -6.20
N ARG A 412 9.97 11.88 -5.07
CA ARG A 412 8.70 12.57 -4.81
C ARG A 412 8.46 13.70 -5.80
N LEU A 413 9.45 14.56 -6.06
CA LEU A 413 9.32 15.63 -7.05
C LEU A 413 9.13 15.10 -8.49
N ARG A 414 9.82 14.02 -8.86
CA ARG A 414 9.59 13.37 -10.16
C ARG A 414 8.17 12.83 -10.26
N TYR A 415 7.67 12.23 -9.19
CA TYR A 415 6.32 11.70 -9.14
C TYR A 415 5.28 12.82 -9.17
N LEU A 416 5.48 13.88 -8.42
CA LEU A 416 4.61 15.07 -8.48
C LEU A 416 4.51 15.60 -9.91
N GLY A 417 5.64 15.84 -10.59
CA GLY A 417 5.61 16.27 -11.99
C GLY A 417 4.94 15.26 -12.93
N HIS A 418 5.03 13.96 -12.65
CA HIS A 418 4.29 12.94 -13.39
C HIS A 418 2.78 13.06 -13.18
N LEU A 419 2.32 13.21 -11.93
CA LEU A 419 0.91 13.37 -11.58
C LEU A 419 0.32 14.65 -12.19
N LEU A 420 1.06 15.76 -12.17
CA LEU A 420 0.59 17.04 -12.75
C LEU A 420 0.45 17.00 -14.28
N ARG A 421 1.21 16.12 -14.97
CA ARG A 421 1.08 15.88 -16.42
C ARG A 421 0.01 14.88 -16.80
N MET A 422 -0.53 14.12 -15.85
CA MET A 422 -1.62 13.18 -16.12
C MET A 422 -2.89 13.91 -16.54
N ASP A 423 -3.78 13.17 -17.19
CA ASP A 423 -5.13 13.64 -17.45
C ASP A 423 -5.79 14.09 -16.14
N PRO A 424 -6.47 15.26 -16.11
CA PRO A 424 -7.15 15.76 -14.92
C PRO A 424 -8.20 14.81 -14.33
N SER A 425 -8.79 13.94 -15.14
CA SER A 425 -9.79 12.96 -14.71
C SER A 425 -9.20 11.81 -13.89
N ARG A 426 -7.86 11.58 -13.98
CA ARG A 426 -7.19 10.47 -13.31
C ARG A 426 -7.38 10.51 -11.79
N LEU A 427 -7.86 9.40 -11.22
CA LEU A 427 -8.18 9.28 -9.80
C LEU A 427 -7.00 9.68 -8.91
N VAL A 428 -5.79 9.19 -9.20
CA VAL A 428 -4.60 9.51 -8.40
C VAL A 428 -4.27 11.01 -8.41
N ARG A 429 -4.45 11.70 -9.55
CA ARG A 429 -4.24 13.15 -9.64
C ARG A 429 -5.31 13.91 -8.85
N ARG A 430 -6.58 13.54 -9.02
CA ARG A 430 -7.70 14.12 -8.27
C ARG A 430 -7.53 13.93 -6.77
N THR A 431 -7.16 12.72 -6.34
CA THR A 431 -6.92 12.42 -4.92
C THR A 431 -5.76 13.24 -4.34
N LEU A 432 -4.67 13.42 -5.10
CA LEU A 432 -3.58 14.30 -4.69
C LEU A 432 -4.08 15.75 -4.48
N LEU A 433 -4.85 16.30 -5.43
CA LEU A 433 -5.34 17.66 -5.33
C LEU A 433 -6.33 17.83 -4.17
N ALA A 434 -7.24 16.87 -3.97
CA ALA A 434 -8.13 16.83 -2.82
C ALA A 434 -7.37 16.76 -1.48
N TYR A 435 -6.34 15.92 -1.42
CA TYR A 435 -5.50 15.79 -0.24
C TYR A 435 -4.74 17.09 0.10
N ILE A 436 -4.24 17.80 -0.90
CA ILE A 436 -3.43 19.00 -0.70
C ILE A 436 -4.30 20.23 -0.46
N TYR A 437 -5.31 20.45 -1.30
CA TYR A 437 -6.11 21.67 -1.33
C TYR A 437 -7.51 21.54 -0.74
N GLY A 438 -7.99 20.32 -0.48
CA GLY A 438 -9.29 20.06 0.14
C GLY A 438 -9.34 20.30 1.66
N GLY A 439 -8.35 20.97 2.26
CA GLY A 439 -8.28 21.32 3.68
C GLY A 439 -7.78 22.75 3.86
N GLU A 440 -7.86 23.26 5.10
CA GLU A 440 -7.43 24.63 5.44
C GLU A 440 -5.92 24.85 5.29
N HIS A 441 -5.11 23.81 5.45
CA HIS A 441 -3.65 23.89 5.37
C HIS A 441 -3.05 22.73 4.59
N ILE A 442 -1.95 23.00 3.89
CA ILE A 442 -1.14 21.98 3.21
C ILE A 442 -0.53 21.05 4.28
N PRO A 443 -0.74 19.72 4.19
CA PRO A 443 -0.23 18.79 5.20
C PRO A 443 1.30 18.82 5.34
N GLU A 444 1.78 18.81 6.59
CA GLU A 444 3.22 18.79 6.89
C GLU A 444 3.88 17.54 6.30
N GLY A 445 5.04 17.72 5.66
CA GLY A 445 5.77 16.63 5.02
C GLY A 445 5.17 16.14 3.70
N SER A 446 4.06 16.74 3.22
CA SER A 446 3.43 16.36 1.93
C SER A 446 4.35 16.59 0.74
N LEU A 447 3.95 16.07 -0.44
CA LEU A 447 4.73 16.22 -1.70
C LEU A 447 5.03 17.69 -2.06
N LEU A 448 4.09 18.60 -1.78
CA LEU A 448 4.28 20.02 -2.09
C LEU A 448 5.32 20.71 -1.20
N GLN A 449 5.55 20.24 0.01
CA GLN A 449 6.61 20.80 0.86
C GLN A 449 8.03 20.51 0.35
N ASP A 450 8.17 19.61 -0.62
CA ASP A 450 9.44 19.45 -1.34
C ASP A 450 9.64 20.51 -2.43
N CYS A 451 8.59 21.30 -2.77
CA CYS A 451 8.66 22.43 -3.69
C CYS A 451 8.78 23.76 -2.93
N PRO A 452 9.34 24.81 -3.53
CA PRO A 452 9.12 26.19 -3.09
C PRO A 452 7.60 26.52 -3.11
N GLU A 453 7.19 27.51 -2.32
CA GLU A 453 5.81 28.01 -2.31
C GLU A 453 5.47 28.65 -3.67
N LEU A 454 5.04 27.84 -4.61
CA LEU A 454 4.61 28.24 -5.94
C LEU A 454 3.13 27.93 -6.09
N PRO A 455 2.36 28.81 -6.79
CA PRO A 455 0.97 28.54 -7.14
C PRO A 455 0.84 27.24 -7.95
N LEU A 456 -0.29 26.52 -7.77
CA LEU A 456 -0.55 25.27 -8.46
C LEU A 456 -0.47 25.40 -9.98
N GLU A 457 -1.02 26.49 -10.51
CA GLU A 457 -1.05 26.79 -11.95
C GLU A 457 0.37 26.85 -12.51
N LEU A 458 1.28 27.52 -11.80
CA LEU A 458 2.68 27.63 -12.20
C LEU A 458 3.39 26.26 -12.10
N LEU A 459 3.09 25.46 -11.07
CA LEU A 459 3.63 24.11 -10.95
C LEU A 459 3.15 23.21 -12.09
N VAL A 460 1.87 23.30 -12.46
CA VAL A 460 1.29 22.56 -13.60
C VAL A 460 1.96 23.00 -14.90
N GLU A 461 2.05 24.31 -15.16
CA GLU A 461 2.72 24.85 -16.36
C GLU A 461 4.17 24.35 -16.46
N MET A 462 4.92 24.45 -15.37
CA MET A 462 6.31 23.96 -15.31
C MET A 462 6.40 22.45 -15.52
N ALA A 463 5.44 21.70 -15.00
CA ALA A 463 5.42 20.24 -15.11
C ALA A 463 5.15 19.78 -16.55
N MET A 464 4.38 20.53 -17.35
CA MET A 464 4.09 20.18 -18.75
C MET A 464 5.36 20.17 -19.62
N ASP A 465 6.34 21.00 -19.32
CA ASP A 465 7.69 20.92 -19.91
C ASP A 465 8.57 19.96 -19.06
N ARG A 466 8.66 18.71 -19.45
CA ARG A 466 9.42 17.71 -18.71
C ARG A 466 10.90 18.10 -18.49
N PRO A 467 11.69 18.59 -19.46
CA PRO A 467 13.04 19.09 -19.24
C PRO A 467 13.11 20.27 -18.26
N LYS A 468 12.13 21.21 -18.31
CA LYS A 468 12.03 22.35 -17.37
C LYS A 468 11.78 21.84 -15.95
N TRP A 469 10.86 20.86 -15.78
CA TRP A 469 10.59 20.23 -14.50
C TRP A 469 11.78 19.47 -13.92
N GLU A 470 12.50 18.71 -14.75
CA GLU A 470 13.69 17.99 -14.29
C GLU A 470 14.81 18.93 -13.84
N ARG A 471 15.00 20.07 -14.52
CA ARG A 471 15.93 21.12 -14.10
C ARG A 471 15.49 21.78 -12.79
N PHE A 472 14.20 22.08 -12.66
CA PHE A 472 13.61 22.60 -11.42
C PHE A 472 13.82 21.62 -10.27
N ALA A 473 13.44 20.37 -10.40
CA ALA A 473 13.60 19.34 -9.38
C ALA A 473 15.08 19.10 -8.96
N ARG A 474 16.03 19.35 -9.84
CA ARG A 474 17.46 19.28 -9.50
C ARG A 474 17.96 20.51 -8.73
N LYS A 475 17.40 21.70 -9.03
CA LYS A 475 17.81 22.97 -8.39
C LYS A 475 17.16 23.16 -7.01
N THR A 476 15.96 22.62 -6.80
CA THR A 476 15.20 22.73 -5.55
C THR A 476 15.79 21.87 -4.43
N LEU A 477 16.62 20.90 -4.75
CA LEU A 477 17.25 19.96 -3.84
C LEU A 477 18.77 20.04 -3.85
#